data_55bcafcd157e88ff834c30cb7de93025
#
_entry.id   55bcafcd157e88ff834c30cb7de93025
#
_cell.length_a   1.000
_cell.length_b   1.000
_cell.length_c   1.000
_cell.angle_alpha   90.00
_cell.angle_beta   90.00
_cell.angle_gamma   90.00
#
_symmetry.space_group_name_H-M   'P 1'
#
loop_
_entity.id
_entity.type
_entity.pdbx_description
1 polymer ?
#
loop_
_entity_poly.entity_id
_entity_poly.type
_entity_poly.pdbx_seq_one_letter_code
_entity_poly.pdbx_strand_id
1 'polypeptide(L)' 'MNATELIKLMNRTPFHPLQIHLNDGSIISVSEAFEIATQRTSPCFIVYGSEKMDVVSYRNVAKITTPVTAE' A
#
# COMPACT_ATOMS: atom_id res chain seq x y z
N MET A 1 2.46 8.07 -7.69
CA MET A 1 1.41 7.66 -6.74
C MET A 1 1.20 8.78 -5.73
N ASN A 2 -0.01 8.97 -5.29
CA ASN A 2 -0.32 9.93 -4.23
C ASN A 2 -1.26 9.29 -3.21
N ALA A 3 -1.46 10.01 -2.09
CA ALA A 3 -2.28 9.49 -1.00
C ALA A 3 -3.72 9.22 -1.42
N THR A 4 -4.27 10.04 -2.30
CA THR A 4 -5.66 9.87 -2.74
C THR A 4 -5.87 8.54 -3.42
N GLU A 5 -4.93 8.13 -4.27
CA GLU A 5 -5.02 6.84 -4.97
C GLU A 5 -4.93 5.67 -3.99
N LEU A 6 -4.02 5.76 -3.02
CA LEU A 6 -3.90 4.70 -2.03
C LEU A 6 -5.13 4.60 -1.15
N ILE A 7 -5.67 5.74 -0.72
CA ILE A 7 -6.87 5.78 0.11
C ILE A 7 -8.06 5.14 -0.61
N LYS A 8 -8.19 5.39 -1.92
CA LYS A 8 -9.26 4.75 -2.70
C LYS A 8 -9.14 3.23 -2.66
N LEU A 9 -7.91 2.71 -2.79
CA LEU A 9 -7.69 1.27 -2.74
C LEU A 9 -8.00 0.70 -1.35
N MET A 10 -7.65 1.45 -0.29
CA MET A 10 -7.92 1.03 1.08
C MET A 10 -9.41 0.97 1.39
N ASN A 11 -10.20 1.83 0.73
CA ASN A 11 -11.64 1.94 1.00
C ASN A 11 -12.50 1.02 0.15
N ARG A 12 -11.90 0.21 -0.70
CA ARG A 12 -12.66 -0.75 -1.50
C ARG A 12 -13.35 -1.77 -0.60
N THR A 13 -14.55 -2.14 -0.98
CA THR A 13 -15.35 -3.12 -0.24
C THR A 13 -15.74 -4.26 -1.17
N PRO A 14 -15.25 -5.49 -0.94
CA PRO A 14 -14.26 -5.85 0.06
C PRO A 14 -12.86 -5.36 -0.30
N PHE A 15 -12.00 -5.22 0.71
CA PHE A 15 -10.60 -4.86 0.47
C PHE A 15 -9.90 -6.05 -0.20
N HIS A 16 -9.13 -5.74 -1.23
CA HIS A 16 -8.31 -6.75 -1.90
C HIS A 16 -6.85 -6.55 -1.50
N PRO A 17 -6.14 -7.63 -1.16
CA PRO A 17 -4.72 -7.52 -0.86
C PRO A 17 -3.96 -6.79 -1.95
N LEU A 18 -2.95 -6.03 -1.55
CA LEU A 18 -2.16 -5.21 -2.46
C LEU A 18 -0.71 -5.64 -2.43
N GLN A 19 -0.02 -5.44 -3.56
CA GLN A 19 1.43 -5.50 -3.61
C GLN A 19 1.94 -4.13 -4.05
N ILE A 20 2.76 -3.52 -3.20
CA ILE A 20 3.33 -2.21 -3.46
C ILE A 20 4.75 -2.42 -3.98
N HIS A 21 4.96 -2.06 -5.24
CA HIS A 21 6.26 -2.22 -5.91
C HIS A 21 7.02 -0.92 -5.78
N LEU A 22 8.21 -0.98 -5.19
CA LEU A 22 9.05 0.18 -4.99
C LEU A 22 10.06 0.33 -6.12
N ASN A 23 10.58 1.55 -6.26
CA ASN A 23 11.52 1.85 -7.33
C ASN A 23 12.83 1.06 -7.24
N ASP A 24 13.20 0.59 -6.06
CA ASP A 24 14.40 -0.22 -5.87
C ASP A 24 14.19 -1.71 -6.16
N GLY A 25 13.00 -2.09 -6.60
CA GLY A 25 12.67 -3.47 -6.90
C GLY A 25 12.06 -4.25 -5.76
N SER A 26 11.99 -3.70 -4.57
CA SER A 26 11.37 -4.40 -3.45
C SER A 26 9.85 -4.34 -3.56
N ILE A 27 9.19 -5.29 -2.90
CA ILE A 27 7.73 -5.43 -2.90
C ILE A 27 7.25 -5.54 -1.47
N ILE A 28 6.26 -4.72 -1.12
CA ILE A 28 5.61 -4.80 0.18
C ILE A 28 4.20 -5.34 -0.04
N SER A 29 3.89 -6.44 0.63
CA SER A 29 2.56 -7.05 0.54
C SER A 29 1.69 -6.55 1.69
N VAL A 30 0.46 -6.17 1.37
CA VAL A 30 -0.52 -5.70 2.32
C VAL A 30 -1.74 -6.60 2.25
N SER A 31 -2.04 -7.28 3.35
CA SER A 31 -3.16 -8.23 3.40
C SER A 31 -4.47 -7.57 3.81
N GLU A 32 -4.40 -6.55 4.66
CA GLU A 32 -5.58 -5.89 5.20
C GLU A 32 -5.43 -4.38 5.16
N ALA A 33 -6.54 -3.67 4.98
CA ALA A 33 -6.51 -2.22 4.91
C ALA A 33 -5.95 -1.58 6.17
N PHE A 34 -6.20 -2.19 7.33
CA PHE A 34 -5.73 -1.61 8.61
C PHE A 34 -4.23 -1.70 8.81
N GLU A 35 -3.51 -2.38 7.91
CA GLU A 35 -2.05 -2.41 7.94
C GLU A 35 -1.42 -1.15 7.38
N ILE A 36 -2.21 -0.27 6.76
CA ILE A 36 -1.71 0.97 6.17
C ILE A 36 -2.22 2.17 6.94
N ALA A 37 -1.32 3.12 7.22
CA ALA A 37 -1.69 4.41 7.81
C ALA A 37 -1.20 5.53 6.91
N THR A 38 -2.10 6.43 6.53
CA THR A 38 -1.77 7.59 5.71
C THR A 38 -2.83 8.67 5.87
N GLN A 39 -2.53 9.85 5.34
CA GLN A 39 -3.45 10.98 5.28
C GLN A 39 -3.38 11.59 3.89
N ARG A 40 -4.44 12.30 3.49
CA ARG A 40 -4.55 12.87 2.14
C ARG A 40 -3.38 13.77 1.75
N THR A 41 -2.82 14.50 2.69
CA THR A 41 -1.74 15.46 2.44
C THR A 41 -0.38 14.92 2.80
N SER A 42 -0.30 13.66 3.24
CA SER A 42 0.97 13.09 3.65
C SER A 42 1.86 12.77 2.45
N PRO A 43 3.17 13.04 2.54
CA PRO A 43 4.10 12.65 1.49
C PRO A 43 4.52 11.19 1.58
N CYS A 44 4.10 10.50 2.64
CA CYS A 44 4.47 9.10 2.85
C CYS A 44 3.33 8.35 3.53
N PHE A 45 3.46 7.04 3.58
CA PHE A 45 2.53 6.18 4.29
C PHE A 45 3.32 5.16 5.10
N ILE A 46 2.63 4.53 6.06
CA ILE A 46 3.23 3.53 6.94
C ILE A 46 2.53 2.20 6.68
N VAL A 47 3.33 1.14 6.56
CA VAL A 47 2.80 -0.21 6.47
C VAL A 47 3.24 -0.96 7.72
N TYR A 48 2.28 -1.46 8.48
CA TYR A 48 2.53 -2.21 9.70
C TYR A 48 2.65 -3.69 9.40
N GLY A 49 3.79 -4.27 9.76
CA GLY A 49 3.98 -5.71 9.70
C GLY A 49 3.83 -6.31 11.08
N SER A 50 4.02 -7.64 11.19
CA SER A 50 3.89 -8.33 12.45
C SER A 50 4.97 -7.95 13.46
N GLU A 51 6.18 -7.62 12.97
CA GLU A 51 7.32 -7.30 13.83
C GLU A 51 8.05 -6.03 13.42
N LYS A 52 7.55 -5.35 12.39
CA LYS A 52 8.20 -4.15 11.87
C LYS A 52 7.19 -3.20 11.28
N MET A 53 7.65 -2.00 11.03
CA MET A 53 6.87 -0.93 10.44
C MET A 53 7.72 -0.31 9.35
N ASP A 54 7.16 -0.19 8.15
CA ASP A 54 7.85 0.44 7.02
C ASP A 54 7.25 1.82 6.74
N VAL A 55 8.09 2.83 6.67
CA VAL A 55 7.68 4.17 6.25
C VAL A 55 8.10 4.33 4.79
N VAL A 56 7.13 4.57 3.92
CA VAL A 56 7.36 4.59 2.48
C VAL A 56 6.93 5.93 1.91
N SER A 57 7.84 6.59 1.20
CA SER A 57 7.51 7.80 0.47
C SER A 57 6.72 7.44 -0.78
N TYR A 58 5.65 8.20 -1.08
CA TYR A 58 4.89 7.99 -2.31
C TYR A 58 5.76 8.09 -3.56
N ARG A 59 6.83 8.88 -3.49
CA ARG A 59 7.75 9.07 -4.61
C ARG A 59 8.52 7.80 -4.95
N ASN A 60 8.65 6.87 -3.99
CA ASN A 60 9.38 5.62 -4.19
C ASN A 60 8.49 4.49 -4.70
N VAL A 61 7.20 4.73 -4.85
CA VAL A 61 6.27 3.71 -5.33
C VAL A 61 6.29 3.71 -6.86
N ALA A 62 6.67 2.58 -7.44
CA ALA A 62 6.64 2.42 -8.89
C ALA A 62 5.23 2.08 -9.36
N LYS A 63 4.57 1.16 -8.67
CA LYS A 63 3.19 0.77 -9.00
C LYS A 63 2.60 -0.01 -7.85
N ILE A 64 1.28 -0.14 -7.87
CA ILE A 64 0.56 -1.03 -6.96
C ILE A 64 -0.22 -2.02 -7.81
N THR A 65 -0.11 -3.29 -7.46
CA THR A 65 -0.87 -4.34 -8.13
C THR A 65 -1.79 -5.03 -7.13
N THR A 66 -2.91 -5.49 -7.63
CA THR A 66 -3.85 -6.30 -6.85
C THR A 66 -3.78 -7.70 -7.44
N PRO A 67 -3.17 -8.67 -6.73
CA PRO A 67 -3.09 -10.01 -7.25
C PRO A 67 -4.49 -10.55 -7.54
N VAL A 68 -4.68 -11.13 -8.72
CA VAL A 68 -5.94 -11.77 -9.06
C VAL A 68 -5.91 -13.16 -8.46
N THR A 69 -6.83 -13.40 -7.54
CA THR A 69 -6.99 -14.73 -6.98
C THR A 69 -7.88 -15.52 -7.93
N ALA A 70 -7.34 -16.57 -8.50
CA ALA A 70 -8.15 -17.44 -9.32
C ALA A 70 -9.08 -18.24 -8.41
N GLU A 71 -10.34 -18.08 -8.63
CA GLU A 71 -11.36 -18.79 -7.88
C GLU A 71 -11.75 -20.07 -8.57
#